data_c6fedc93b28b08c4e457ee953358b8bb
#
_entry.id   c6fedc93b28b08c4e457ee953358b8bb
#
_cell.length_a   1.000
_cell.length_b   1.000
_cell.length_c   1.000
_cell.angle_alpha   90.00
_cell.angle_beta   90.00
_cell.angle_gamma   90.00
#
_symmetry.space_group_name_H-M   'P 1'
#
loop_
_entity.id
_entity.type
_entity.pdbx_description
1 polymer ?
#
loop_
_entity_poly.entity_id
_entity_poly.type
_entity_poly.pdbx_seq_one_letter_code
_entity_poly.pdbx_strand_id
1 'polypeptide(L)'
;MKSNAILAVVVLLVALSPLLLPTYQVTLLNYIGMNALVVLGLVLLTGVGGMTSFGQAALVGIGAYTTAYLSVTEQLPTFLAWTGGGPWVGLFLGLIITIFSALLVGGLTLKLSGHYLPLGTIAWGISLYYFFSTIPTLGGHSGIANIPSIEIAGYALDTNNKMFYLIWLILLIAMILTRNLLNSREGRAIRALKGGQIMAESMGVNTFRSKMIVFVTSSVFASIAGWLYAHNQSFINPTPFGLQMGIDYLFMALLGGVGSIWGAVVGAGIFTMMRQWLQDVLPMIFGGEGNYETIVFGLMIVVLMQKSPAGLWSLLLKLLPTRYQLKGSHLSLTPTSHTLAKPTLPAHGTEILQALDVTKAFGGLIANNQMNLNIRAGEILALIGPNGAGKSTMFNQLSGVDTPTSGDVIFLGQRINGIPSREIAKLGLSRTFQHVKILPEMTVLENVVIGAHLRGQRGVFASMFRLDREEENILLNEAKQQLERVGLGEYLYTEAGALALGQQRILEIARALCAHPCLLLLDEPAAGLRLKEKQALAELLIKLKSEGMAILLVEHDMDFVMNLVDRVVVMEFGQKIAEGLPYDIQNDQAVLEAYLGGAA
;
A
#
# COMPACT_ATOMS: atom_id res chain seq x y z
N MET A 1 18.03 10.83 -21.20
CA MET A 1 18.64 12.18 -21.19
C MET A 1 17.63 13.31 -21.36
N LYS A 2 16.68 13.26 -22.31
CA LYS A 2 15.71 14.38 -22.55
C LYS A 2 14.71 14.61 -21.40
N SER A 3 14.27 13.59 -20.68
CA SER A 3 13.36 13.72 -19.51
C SER A 3 14.01 14.48 -18.34
N ASN A 4 15.32 14.25 -18.09
CA ASN A 4 16.04 14.95 -17.02
C ASN A 4 16.27 16.43 -17.38
N ALA A 5 16.39 16.77 -18.66
CA ALA A 5 16.52 18.14 -19.12
C ALA A 5 15.21 18.93 -18.90
N ILE A 6 14.04 18.34 -19.18
CA ILE A 6 12.75 18.98 -18.92
C ILE A 6 12.56 19.21 -17.42
N LEU A 7 12.87 18.21 -16.60
CA LEU A 7 12.80 18.35 -15.15
C LEU A 7 13.72 19.48 -14.64
N ALA A 8 14.95 19.55 -15.15
CA ALA A 8 15.89 20.62 -14.81
C ALA A 8 15.37 22.01 -15.20
N VAL A 9 14.74 22.13 -16.39
CA VAL A 9 14.12 23.37 -16.84
C VAL A 9 12.95 23.78 -15.91
N VAL A 10 12.07 22.84 -15.54
CA VAL A 10 10.96 23.11 -14.64
C VAL A 10 11.47 23.55 -13.26
N VAL A 11 12.46 22.85 -12.70
CA VAL A 11 13.08 23.22 -11.42
C VAL A 11 13.73 24.61 -11.50
N LEU A 12 14.40 24.92 -12.61
CA LEU A 12 15.01 26.24 -12.83
C LEU A 12 13.96 27.35 -12.91
N LEU A 13 12.86 27.12 -13.66
CA LEU A 13 11.76 28.08 -13.76
C LEU A 13 11.11 28.33 -12.40
N VAL A 14 10.88 27.28 -11.62
CA VAL A 14 10.38 27.41 -10.25
C VAL A 14 11.37 28.18 -9.38
N ALA A 15 12.67 27.89 -9.45
CA ALA A 15 13.69 28.58 -8.67
C ALA A 15 13.84 30.07 -9.02
N LEU A 16 13.59 30.45 -10.28
CA LEU A 16 13.64 31.83 -10.73
C LEU A 16 12.35 32.63 -10.47
N SER A 17 11.25 31.93 -10.18
CA SER A 17 9.92 32.53 -10.04
C SER A 17 9.87 33.68 -8.98
N PRO A 18 10.52 33.59 -7.78
CA PRO A 18 10.49 34.66 -6.79
C PRO A 18 11.19 35.97 -7.24
N LEU A 19 12.06 35.86 -8.24
CA LEU A 19 12.78 37.02 -8.79
C LEU A 19 11.98 37.73 -9.89
N LEU A 20 11.04 37.01 -10.52
CA LEU A 20 10.29 37.48 -11.68
C LEU A 20 8.85 37.87 -11.36
N LEU A 21 8.28 37.31 -10.29
CA LEU A 21 6.86 37.41 -9.95
C LEU A 21 6.63 38.47 -8.85
N PRO A 22 5.47 39.15 -8.83
CA PRO A 22 5.05 40.00 -7.72
C PRO A 22 4.93 39.25 -6.41
N THR A 23 5.14 39.90 -5.27
CA THR A 23 5.11 39.32 -3.92
C THR A 23 3.83 38.55 -3.64
N TYR A 24 2.68 39.00 -4.13
CA TYR A 24 1.41 38.32 -3.99
C TYR A 24 1.43 36.92 -4.64
N GLN A 25 1.97 36.79 -5.86
CA GLN A 25 2.09 35.52 -6.55
C GLN A 25 3.07 34.57 -5.86
N VAL A 26 4.16 35.11 -5.30
CA VAL A 26 5.11 34.34 -4.50
C VAL A 26 4.43 33.79 -3.23
N THR A 27 3.57 34.59 -2.59
CA THR A 27 2.78 34.15 -1.43
C THR A 27 1.86 32.97 -1.81
N LEU A 28 1.19 33.05 -2.97
CA LEU A 28 0.37 31.91 -3.46
C LEU A 28 1.23 30.67 -3.72
N LEU A 29 2.43 30.83 -4.29
CA LEU A 29 3.35 29.71 -4.49
C LEU A 29 3.84 29.09 -3.16
N ASN A 30 4.00 29.90 -2.10
CA ASN A 30 4.30 29.40 -0.76
C ASN A 30 3.15 28.53 -0.23
N TYR A 31 1.90 28.96 -0.36
CA TYR A 31 0.73 28.15 -0.01
C TYR A 31 0.66 26.87 -0.83
N ILE A 32 0.90 26.94 -2.12
CA ILE A 32 0.93 25.75 -3.00
C ILE A 32 1.98 24.76 -2.54
N GLY A 33 3.18 25.23 -2.18
CA GLY A 33 4.26 24.37 -1.69
C GLY A 33 3.92 23.67 -0.38
N MET A 34 3.35 24.41 0.59
CA MET A 34 2.92 23.85 1.88
C MET A 34 1.76 22.88 1.72
N ASN A 35 0.74 23.24 0.93
CA ASN A 35 -0.38 22.35 0.62
C ASN A 35 0.08 21.08 -0.12
N ALA A 36 0.98 21.22 -1.10
CA ALA A 36 1.53 20.10 -1.86
C ALA A 36 2.29 19.11 -0.95
N LEU A 37 2.95 19.59 0.12
CA LEU A 37 3.62 18.73 1.09
C LEU A 37 2.62 17.86 1.87
N VAL A 38 1.50 18.44 2.31
CA VAL A 38 0.41 17.68 2.98
C VAL A 38 -0.25 16.70 2.00
N VAL A 39 -0.54 17.17 0.79
CA VAL A 39 -1.16 16.36 -0.28
C VAL A 39 -0.25 15.21 -0.69
N LEU A 40 1.08 15.39 -0.71
CA LEU A 40 2.04 14.31 -0.94
C LEU A 40 1.90 13.20 0.11
N GLY A 41 1.67 13.56 1.37
CA GLY A 41 1.34 12.61 2.43
C GLY A 41 0.02 11.87 2.15
N LEU A 42 -1.01 12.57 1.65
CA LEU A 42 -2.28 11.95 1.26
C LEU A 42 -2.15 11.06 0.01
N VAL A 43 -1.30 11.41 -0.94
CA VAL A 43 -0.98 10.53 -2.09
C VAL A 43 -0.42 9.19 -1.60
N LEU A 44 0.50 9.21 -0.63
CA LEU A 44 0.98 7.97 0.00
C LEU A 44 -0.15 7.21 0.71
N LEU A 45 -0.94 7.91 1.52
CA LEU A 45 -1.94 7.31 2.38
C LEU A 45 -3.15 6.80 1.59
N THR A 46 -3.79 7.67 0.81
CA THR A 46 -5.02 7.36 0.06
C THR A 46 -4.69 6.72 -1.29
N GLY A 47 -3.73 7.29 -1.99
CA GLY A 47 -3.39 6.86 -3.34
C GLY A 47 -2.66 5.53 -3.41
N VAL A 48 -1.66 5.33 -2.57
CA VAL A 48 -0.82 4.13 -2.59
C VAL A 48 -1.28 3.10 -1.56
N GLY A 49 -1.54 3.55 -0.32
CA GLY A 49 -1.96 2.68 0.77
C GLY A 49 -3.44 2.30 0.78
N GLY A 50 -4.27 2.95 -0.05
CA GLY A 50 -5.72 2.69 -0.10
C GLY A 50 -6.49 3.10 1.16
N MET A 51 -5.97 4.05 1.93
CA MET A 51 -6.52 4.49 3.22
C MET A 51 -6.96 5.94 3.17
N THR A 52 -8.26 6.21 3.15
CA THR A 52 -8.78 7.58 3.18
C THR A 52 -8.68 8.17 4.60
N SER A 53 -8.13 9.39 4.71
CA SER A 53 -8.03 10.13 5.97
C SER A 53 -8.45 11.59 5.79
N PHE A 54 -9.25 12.09 6.71
CA PHE A 54 -9.68 13.49 6.80
C PHE A 54 -8.96 14.27 7.91
N GLY A 55 -8.16 13.60 8.74
CA GLY A 55 -7.50 14.17 9.91
C GLY A 55 -6.20 14.91 9.63
N GLN A 56 -5.78 15.09 8.38
CA GLN A 56 -4.45 15.64 8.06
C GLN A 56 -4.31 17.10 8.53
N ALA A 57 -5.38 17.91 8.43
CA ALA A 57 -5.36 19.30 8.90
C ALA A 57 -5.05 19.42 10.39
N ALA A 58 -5.56 18.52 11.21
CA ALA A 58 -5.27 18.52 12.65
C ALA A 58 -3.80 18.16 12.95
N LEU A 59 -3.19 17.28 12.14
CA LEU A 59 -1.76 16.96 12.25
C LEU A 59 -0.87 18.13 11.80
N VAL A 60 -1.31 18.92 10.80
CA VAL A 60 -0.69 20.22 10.46
C VAL A 60 -0.78 21.15 11.68
N GLY A 61 -1.94 21.19 12.35
CA GLY A 61 -2.16 21.96 13.57
C GLY A 61 -1.19 21.60 14.70
N ILE A 62 -0.90 20.32 14.92
CA ILE A 62 0.08 19.91 15.95
C ILE A 62 1.44 20.54 15.66
N GLY A 63 1.94 20.46 14.42
CA GLY A 63 3.22 21.06 14.03
C GLY A 63 3.21 22.60 14.20
N ALA A 64 2.13 23.25 13.77
CA ALA A 64 1.98 24.69 13.83
C ALA A 64 1.90 25.21 15.28
N TYR A 65 1.03 24.62 16.10
CA TYR A 65 0.86 25.06 17.50
C TYR A 65 2.07 24.74 18.38
N THR A 66 2.73 23.62 18.16
CA THR A 66 3.95 23.28 18.91
C THR A 66 5.05 24.31 18.63
N THR A 67 5.28 24.66 17.38
CA THR A 67 6.33 25.63 17.05
C THR A 67 5.96 27.04 17.50
N ALA A 68 4.70 27.47 17.33
CA ALA A 68 4.23 28.78 17.75
C ALA A 68 4.38 28.97 19.27
N TYR A 69 3.91 27.99 20.05
CA TYR A 69 4.03 28.01 21.50
C TYR A 69 5.49 28.13 21.95
N LEU A 70 6.38 27.29 21.43
CA LEU A 70 7.80 27.27 21.80
C LEU A 70 8.58 28.48 21.31
N SER A 71 8.11 29.18 20.29
CA SER A 71 8.79 30.37 19.74
C SER A 71 8.34 31.67 20.36
N VAL A 72 7.15 31.74 20.99
CA VAL A 72 6.57 32.97 21.55
C VAL A 72 6.58 32.98 23.07
N THR A 73 6.56 31.78 23.71
CA THR A 73 6.48 31.72 25.18
C THR A 73 7.79 32.11 25.85
N GLU A 74 7.78 33.22 26.64
CA GLU A 74 8.95 33.69 27.38
C GLU A 74 9.40 32.74 28.49
N GLN A 75 8.45 32.08 29.16
CA GLN A 75 8.72 31.10 30.22
C GLN A 75 8.41 29.70 29.74
N LEU A 76 9.39 29.03 29.17
CA LEU A 76 9.26 27.63 28.81
C LEU A 76 9.09 26.74 30.06
N PRO A 77 8.32 25.63 29.95
CA PRO A 77 8.28 24.61 31.00
C PRO A 77 9.70 24.22 31.45
N THR A 78 9.91 24.00 32.76
CA THR A 78 11.25 23.77 33.35
C THR A 78 12.04 22.67 32.66
N PHE A 79 11.37 21.62 32.17
CA PHE A 79 12.00 20.51 31.44
C PHE A 79 12.42 20.88 29.98
N LEU A 80 11.94 22.01 29.44
CA LEU A 80 12.31 22.55 28.12
C LEU A 80 13.14 23.84 28.19
N ALA A 81 13.29 24.44 29.37
CA ALA A 81 13.99 25.72 29.55
C ALA A 81 15.44 25.67 29.02
N TRP A 82 16.11 24.52 29.11
CA TRP A 82 17.46 24.32 28.60
C TRP A 82 17.59 24.42 27.06
N THR A 83 16.48 24.28 26.32
CA THR A 83 16.49 24.35 24.85
C THR A 83 16.52 25.79 24.32
N GLY A 84 16.15 26.77 25.14
CA GLY A 84 16.00 28.17 24.74
C GLY A 84 14.81 28.46 23.81
N GLY A 85 14.03 27.44 23.43
CA GLY A 85 12.89 27.58 22.51
C GLY A 85 13.30 27.85 21.06
N GLY A 86 12.37 28.45 20.30
CA GLY A 86 12.62 28.91 18.94
C GLY A 86 12.17 27.95 17.82
N PRO A 87 12.29 28.39 16.54
CA PRO A 87 11.71 27.69 15.39
C PRO A 87 12.20 26.24 15.20
N TRP A 88 13.49 25.99 15.38
CA TRP A 88 14.09 24.65 15.18
C TRP A 88 13.72 23.67 16.29
N VAL A 89 13.68 24.16 17.55
CA VAL A 89 13.20 23.35 18.68
C VAL A 89 11.73 23.00 18.44
N GLY A 90 10.94 23.98 17.98
CA GLY A 90 9.55 23.79 17.58
C GLY A 90 9.37 22.73 16.50
N LEU A 91 10.24 22.70 15.49
CA LEU A 91 10.23 21.65 14.45
C LEU A 91 10.48 20.26 15.06
N PHE A 92 11.58 20.09 15.83
CA PHE A 92 11.93 18.77 16.38
C PHE A 92 10.88 18.26 17.37
N LEU A 93 10.40 19.08 18.29
CA LEU A 93 9.36 18.69 19.24
C LEU A 93 8.01 18.50 18.56
N GLY A 94 7.68 19.34 17.56
CA GLY A 94 6.50 19.18 16.72
C GLY A 94 6.49 17.82 16.01
N LEU A 95 7.61 17.39 15.45
CA LEU A 95 7.76 16.08 14.84
C LEU A 95 7.58 14.93 15.85
N ILE A 96 8.21 15.05 17.03
CA ILE A 96 8.08 14.01 18.09
C ILE A 96 6.63 13.87 18.54
N ILE A 97 5.96 14.99 18.85
CA ILE A 97 4.56 15.00 19.29
C ILE A 97 3.65 14.47 18.18
N THR A 98 3.89 14.87 16.92
CA THR A 98 3.10 14.38 15.77
C THR A 98 3.31 12.89 15.54
N ILE A 99 4.54 12.39 15.61
CA ILE A 99 4.82 10.96 15.48
C ILE A 99 4.13 10.18 16.61
N PHE A 100 4.22 10.65 17.84
CA PHE A 100 3.54 10.01 18.98
C PHE A 100 2.02 10.00 18.79
N SER A 101 1.43 11.15 18.41
CA SER A 101 0.00 11.26 18.10
C SER A 101 -0.41 10.34 16.95
N ALA A 102 0.39 10.27 15.89
CA ALA A 102 0.15 9.38 14.76
C ALA A 102 0.23 7.90 15.16
N LEU A 103 1.17 7.51 16.00
CA LEU A 103 1.25 6.13 16.52
C LEU A 103 0.05 5.79 17.40
N LEU A 104 -0.40 6.72 18.24
CA LEU A 104 -1.57 6.54 19.09
C LEU A 104 -2.85 6.44 18.26
N VAL A 105 -3.12 7.45 17.41
CA VAL A 105 -4.31 7.48 16.54
C VAL A 105 -4.29 6.31 15.56
N GLY A 106 -3.15 6.08 14.90
CA GLY A 106 -2.97 4.99 13.96
C GLY A 106 -3.11 3.62 14.64
N GLY A 107 -2.56 3.44 15.85
CA GLY A 107 -2.69 2.21 16.63
C GLY A 107 -4.13 1.82 16.94
N LEU A 108 -4.98 2.82 17.15
CA LEU A 108 -6.42 2.63 17.42
C LEU A 108 -7.24 2.49 16.12
N THR A 109 -6.98 3.32 15.10
CA THR A 109 -7.84 3.44 13.93
C THR A 109 -7.46 2.52 12.78
N LEU A 110 -6.17 2.21 12.55
CA LEU A 110 -5.72 1.38 11.42
C LEU A 110 -6.10 -0.11 11.53
N LYS A 111 -6.53 -0.55 12.71
CA LYS A 111 -7.11 -1.88 12.91
C LYS A 111 -8.56 -1.97 12.44
N LEU A 112 -9.22 -0.82 12.31
CA LEU A 112 -10.59 -0.73 11.80
C LEU A 112 -10.56 -0.95 10.28
N SER A 113 -11.52 -1.68 9.76
CA SER A 113 -11.65 -2.00 8.33
C SER A 113 -12.76 -1.17 7.68
N GLY A 114 -12.66 -1.00 6.35
CA GLY A 114 -13.69 -0.34 5.55
C GLY A 114 -13.91 1.13 5.91
N HIS A 115 -15.16 1.54 6.11
CA HIS A 115 -15.56 2.92 6.32
C HIS A 115 -15.23 3.49 7.72
N TYR A 116 -14.82 2.66 8.66
CA TYR A 116 -14.53 3.09 10.03
C TYR A 116 -13.25 3.93 10.15
N LEU A 117 -12.26 3.70 9.28
CA LEU A 117 -11.02 4.49 9.29
C LEU A 117 -11.24 5.97 8.96
N PRO A 118 -11.96 6.35 7.88
CA PRO A 118 -12.33 7.74 7.63
C PRO A 118 -13.07 8.39 8.79
N LEU A 119 -14.07 7.71 9.37
CA LEU A 119 -14.84 8.21 10.52
C LEU A 119 -13.94 8.44 11.74
N GLY A 120 -13.02 7.52 12.04
CA GLY A 120 -12.06 7.66 13.13
C GLY A 120 -11.15 8.88 12.94
N THR A 121 -10.66 9.11 11.73
CA THR A 121 -9.79 10.28 11.43
C THR A 121 -10.55 11.60 11.46
N ILE A 122 -11.85 11.63 11.10
CA ILE A 122 -12.72 12.80 11.28
C ILE A 122 -12.89 13.09 12.79
N ALA A 123 -13.22 12.09 13.59
CA ALA A 123 -13.41 12.25 15.03
C ALA A 123 -12.16 12.83 15.70
N TRP A 124 -10.98 12.29 15.39
CA TRP A 124 -9.71 12.82 15.90
C TRP A 124 -9.42 14.23 15.39
N GLY A 125 -9.74 14.53 14.12
CA GLY A 125 -9.60 15.86 13.53
C GLY A 125 -10.43 16.91 14.28
N ILE A 126 -11.70 16.60 14.56
CA ILE A 126 -12.59 17.46 15.31
C ILE A 126 -12.12 17.62 16.77
N SER A 127 -11.70 16.53 17.41
CA SER A 127 -11.20 16.56 18.81
C SER A 127 -9.98 17.46 18.95
N LEU A 128 -9.00 17.36 18.02
CA LEU A 128 -7.81 18.20 18.03
C LEU A 128 -8.13 19.67 17.71
N TYR A 129 -9.08 19.94 16.81
CA TYR A 129 -9.55 21.28 16.54
C TYR A 129 -10.10 21.95 17.82
N TYR A 130 -10.99 21.24 18.57
CA TYR A 130 -11.48 21.75 19.84
C TYR A 130 -10.38 21.88 20.89
N PHE A 131 -9.42 20.97 20.93
CA PHE A 131 -8.26 21.06 21.80
C PHE A 131 -7.49 22.38 21.55
N PHE A 132 -7.19 22.74 20.29
CA PHE A 132 -6.52 23.99 19.95
C PHE A 132 -7.36 25.22 20.28
N SER A 133 -8.69 25.17 20.10
CA SER A 133 -9.59 26.31 20.28
C SER A 133 -9.98 26.58 21.73
N THR A 134 -9.85 25.61 22.63
CA THR A 134 -10.30 25.75 24.02
C THR A 134 -9.17 26.00 25.01
N ILE A 135 -7.95 25.62 24.70
CA ILE A 135 -6.82 25.75 25.63
C ILE A 135 -6.30 27.19 25.64
N PRO A 136 -6.37 27.92 26.79
CA PRO A 136 -5.95 29.33 26.87
C PRO A 136 -4.46 29.54 26.58
N THR A 137 -3.59 28.60 26.97
CA THR A 137 -2.15 28.68 26.72
C THR A 137 -1.78 28.56 25.23
N LEU A 138 -2.69 28.05 24.39
CA LEU A 138 -2.57 28.00 22.94
C LEU A 138 -3.28 29.21 22.26
N GLY A 139 -3.68 30.23 23.04
CA GLY A 139 -4.39 31.42 22.54
C GLY A 139 -5.87 31.22 22.27
N GLY A 140 -6.42 30.00 22.50
CA GLY A 140 -7.84 29.70 22.30
C GLY A 140 -8.30 30.04 20.86
N HIS A 141 -9.49 30.62 20.73
CA HIS A 141 -10.03 31.05 19.42
C HIS A 141 -9.24 32.22 18.81
N SER A 142 -8.59 33.07 19.63
CA SER A 142 -7.83 34.22 19.15
C SER A 142 -6.49 33.84 18.50
N GLY A 143 -5.96 32.66 18.87
CA GLY A 143 -4.70 32.15 18.32
C GLY A 143 -3.42 32.75 18.94
N ILE A 144 -2.28 32.49 18.31
CA ILE A 144 -0.95 32.92 18.73
C ILE A 144 -0.41 33.86 17.65
N ALA A 145 0.01 35.09 18.05
CA ALA A 145 0.60 36.11 17.17
C ALA A 145 2.09 36.26 17.46
N ASN A 146 2.75 37.09 16.62
CA ASN A 146 4.17 37.45 16.74
C ASN A 146 5.13 36.23 16.69
N ILE A 147 4.78 35.23 15.90
CA ILE A 147 5.66 34.09 15.68
C ILE A 147 6.90 34.57 14.89
N PRO A 148 8.13 34.39 15.43
CA PRO A 148 9.33 34.89 14.78
C PRO A 148 9.63 34.16 13.48
N SER A 149 10.37 34.81 12.57
CA SER A 149 10.88 34.20 11.34
C SER A 149 11.90 33.10 11.65
N ILE A 150 12.03 32.15 10.71
CA ILE A 150 13.06 31.09 10.80
C ILE A 150 14.42 31.73 10.50
N GLU A 151 15.42 31.40 11.31
CA GLU A 151 16.81 31.80 11.09
C GLU A 151 17.67 30.59 10.75
N ILE A 152 18.52 30.75 9.70
CA ILE A 152 19.49 29.73 9.28
C ILE A 152 20.88 30.41 9.32
N ALA A 153 21.74 29.93 10.22
CA ALA A 153 23.10 30.47 10.40
C ALA A 153 23.14 32.02 10.56
N GLY A 154 22.18 32.60 11.30
CA GLY A 154 22.08 34.03 11.53
C GLY A 154 21.39 34.80 10.39
N TYR A 155 20.91 34.11 9.36
CA TYR A 155 20.17 34.74 8.25
C TYR A 155 18.67 34.51 8.43
N ALA A 156 17.92 35.58 8.70
CA ALA A 156 16.49 35.53 8.91
C ALA A 156 15.71 35.37 7.58
N LEU A 157 14.77 34.42 7.56
CA LEU A 157 13.86 34.22 6.44
C LEU A 157 12.55 34.98 6.66
N ASP A 158 12.66 36.30 6.68
CA ASP A 158 11.64 37.30 7.05
C ASP A 158 10.74 37.76 5.89
N THR A 159 11.03 37.32 4.67
CA THR A 159 10.26 37.69 3.47
C THR A 159 9.70 36.45 2.77
N ASN A 160 8.57 36.64 2.08
CA ASN A 160 7.94 35.56 1.31
C ASN A 160 8.89 34.95 0.27
N ASN A 161 9.77 35.73 -0.33
CA ASN A 161 10.75 35.28 -1.31
C ASN A 161 11.82 34.37 -0.68
N LYS A 162 12.25 34.64 0.55
CA LYS A 162 13.22 33.80 1.26
C LYS A 162 12.56 32.52 1.74
N MET A 163 11.35 32.61 2.32
CA MET A 163 10.55 31.44 2.73
C MET A 163 10.22 30.50 1.56
N PHE A 164 10.03 31.06 0.36
CA PHE A 164 9.78 30.27 -0.85
C PHE A 164 10.85 29.20 -1.06
N TYR A 165 12.12 29.57 -0.99
CA TYR A 165 13.22 28.63 -1.23
C TYR A 165 13.24 27.52 -0.19
N LEU A 166 12.97 27.81 1.07
CA LEU A 166 12.90 26.79 2.12
C LEU A 166 11.73 25.82 1.90
N ILE A 167 10.53 26.35 1.60
CA ILE A 167 9.31 25.55 1.37
C ILE A 167 9.51 24.59 0.19
N TRP A 168 9.98 25.11 -0.94
CA TRP A 168 10.14 24.30 -2.16
C TRP A 168 11.32 23.34 -2.07
N LEU A 169 12.38 23.67 -1.34
CA LEU A 169 13.47 22.72 -1.03
C LEU A 169 12.98 21.55 -0.20
N ILE A 170 12.21 21.81 0.87
CA ILE A 170 11.63 20.76 1.70
C ILE A 170 10.66 19.89 0.89
N LEU A 171 9.81 20.49 0.07
CA LEU A 171 8.91 19.75 -0.83
C LEU A 171 9.70 18.87 -1.80
N LEU A 172 10.76 19.37 -2.42
CA LEU A 172 11.61 18.60 -3.33
C LEU A 172 12.25 17.40 -2.61
N ILE A 173 12.79 17.61 -1.42
CA ILE A 173 13.35 16.53 -0.59
C ILE A 173 12.26 15.50 -0.27
N ALA A 174 11.08 15.93 0.16
CA ALA A 174 9.95 15.03 0.45
C ALA A 174 9.53 14.22 -0.78
N MET A 175 9.47 14.83 -1.97
CA MET A 175 9.15 14.15 -3.23
C MET A 175 10.22 13.10 -3.58
N ILE A 176 11.50 13.41 -3.40
CA ILE A 176 12.61 12.48 -3.65
C ILE A 176 12.53 11.29 -2.68
N LEU A 177 12.36 11.53 -1.38
CA LEU A 177 12.22 10.48 -0.37
C LEU A 177 11.01 9.59 -0.64
N THR A 178 9.87 10.20 -0.97
CA THR A 178 8.64 9.48 -1.35
C THR A 178 8.86 8.61 -2.60
N ARG A 179 9.48 9.16 -3.65
CA ARG A 179 9.82 8.40 -4.87
C ARG A 179 10.72 7.23 -4.57
N ASN A 180 11.74 7.42 -3.74
CA ASN A 180 12.67 6.37 -3.37
C ASN A 180 11.95 5.26 -2.60
N LEU A 181 11.13 5.64 -1.60
CA LEU A 181 10.31 4.71 -0.83
C LEU A 181 9.40 3.88 -1.75
N LEU A 182 8.66 4.52 -2.66
CA LEU A 182 7.74 3.83 -3.56
C LEU A 182 8.44 2.85 -4.53
N ASN A 183 9.69 3.11 -4.88
CA ASN A 183 10.50 2.27 -5.76
C ASN A 183 11.35 1.23 -5.01
N SER A 184 10.97 0.87 -3.80
CA SER A 184 11.65 -0.07 -2.94
C SER A 184 10.76 -1.26 -2.57
N ARG A 185 11.33 -2.24 -1.89
CA ARG A 185 10.61 -3.37 -1.29
C ARG A 185 9.46 -2.93 -0.38
N GLU A 186 9.71 -1.96 0.52
CA GLU A 186 8.69 -1.42 1.42
C GLU A 186 7.58 -0.70 0.64
N GLY A 187 7.92 0.04 -0.42
CA GLY A 187 6.95 0.69 -1.29
C GLY A 187 6.05 -0.30 -2.04
N ARG A 188 6.60 -1.41 -2.50
CA ARG A 188 5.79 -2.50 -3.11
C ARG A 188 4.88 -3.18 -2.09
N ALA A 189 5.37 -3.39 -0.86
CA ALA A 189 4.53 -3.90 0.24
C ALA A 189 3.35 -2.96 0.55
N ILE A 190 3.57 -1.64 0.54
CA ILE A 190 2.50 -0.65 0.68
C ILE A 190 1.51 -0.74 -0.48
N ARG A 191 1.98 -0.82 -1.73
CA ARG A 191 1.10 -0.98 -2.90
C ARG A 191 0.30 -2.29 -2.85
N ALA A 192 0.89 -3.36 -2.31
CA ALA A 192 0.22 -4.66 -2.15
C ALA A 192 -1.04 -4.59 -1.28
N LEU A 193 -1.16 -3.59 -0.39
CA LEU A 193 -2.38 -3.36 0.40
C LEU A 193 -3.63 -3.18 -0.46
N LYS A 194 -3.50 -2.57 -1.66
CA LYS A 194 -4.60 -2.41 -2.62
C LYS A 194 -5.08 -3.74 -3.23
N GLY A 195 -4.19 -4.72 -3.36
CA GLY A 195 -4.54 -6.07 -3.83
C GLY A 195 -5.31 -6.90 -2.82
N GLY A 196 -5.48 -6.37 -1.62
CA GLY A 196 -6.17 -7.00 -0.50
C GLY A 196 -5.24 -7.44 0.62
N GLN A 197 -5.71 -7.30 1.85
CA GLN A 197 -4.93 -7.61 3.05
C GLN A 197 -4.49 -9.09 3.07
N ILE A 198 -5.39 -10.03 2.75
CA ILE A 198 -5.11 -11.47 2.75
C ILE A 198 -3.98 -11.80 1.76
N MET A 199 -4.03 -11.25 0.54
CA MET A 199 -2.99 -11.45 -0.46
C MET A 199 -1.63 -10.94 0.03
N ALA A 200 -1.58 -9.71 0.57
CA ALA A 200 -0.35 -9.12 1.07
C ALA A 200 0.24 -9.95 2.23
N GLU A 201 -0.59 -10.38 3.18
CA GLU A 201 -0.17 -11.20 4.33
C GLU A 201 0.31 -12.59 3.89
N SER A 202 -0.32 -13.22 2.90
CA SER A 202 0.14 -14.49 2.34
C SER A 202 1.51 -14.41 1.64
N MET A 203 1.95 -13.19 1.27
CA MET A 203 3.31 -12.92 0.77
C MET A 203 4.27 -12.44 1.88
N GLY A 204 3.85 -12.57 3.16
CA GLY A 204 4.67 -12.20 4.30
C GLY A 204 4.68 -10.72 4.66
N VAL A 205 3.88 -9.88 4.00
CA VAL A 205 3.79 -8.45 4.30
C VAL A 205 3.03 -8.23 5.61
N ASN A 206 3.62 -7.51 6.54
CA ASN A 206 2.92 -7.04 7.73
C ASN A 206 2.07 -5.82 7.38
N THR A 207 0.78 -6.05 7.09
CA THR A 207 -0.15 -5.03 6.61
C THR A 207 -0.37 -3.91 7.61
N PHE A 208 -0.43 -4.20 8.91
CA PHE A 208 -0.55 -3.18 9.95
C PHE A 208 0.69 -2.28 10.00
N ARG A 209 1.91 -2.86 9.97
CA ARG A 209 3.16 -2.10 9.93
C ARG A 209 3.24 -1.23 8.69
N SER A 210 2.89 -1.75 7.51
CA SER A 210 2.90 -0.99 6.25
C SER A 210 1.92 0.18 6.28
N LYS A 211 0.69 -0.02 6.81
CA LYS A 211 -0.29 1.05 7.04
C LYS A 211 0.24 2.12 7.99
N MET A 212 0.86 1.70 9.10
CA MET A 212 1.44 2.60 10.11
C MET A 212 2.59 3.44 9.53
N ILE A 213 3.48 2.84 8.73
CA ILE A 213 4.58 3.55 8.06
C ILE A 213 4.04 4.69 7.20
N VAL A 214 3.04 4.41 6.38
CA VAL A 214 2.42 5.40 5.50
C VAL A 214 1.74 6.51 6.32
N PHE A 215 1.01 6.14 7.37
CA PHE A 215 0.30 7.08 8.22
C PHE A 215 1.27 8.02 8.94
N VAL A 216 2.34 7.48 9.55
CA VAL A 216 3.38 8.28 10.23
C VAL A 216 4.12 9.17 9.22
N THR A 217 4.49 8.66 8.04
CA THR A 217 5.17 9.47 7.02
C THR A 217 4.30 10.64 6.56
N SER A 218 3.01 10.39 6.32
CA SER A 218 2.04 11.43 5.97
C SER A 218 1.89 12.47 7.09
N SER A 219 1.88 12.02 8.35
CA SER A 219 1.80 12.89 9.53
C SER A 219 3.04 13.76 9.69
N VAL A 220 4.23 13.22 9.42
CA VAL A 220 5.50 13.98 9.42
C VAL A 220 5.46 15.10 8.38
N PHE A 221 5.00 14.82 7.15
CA PHE A 221 4.85 15.86 6.13
C PHE A 221 3.84 16.92 6.55
N ALA A 222 2.72 16.53 7.15
CA ALA A 222 1.72 17.45 7.70
C ALA A 222 2.31 18.36 8.80
N SER A 223 3.07 17.79 9.74
CA SER A 223 3.73 18.54 10.82
C SER A 223 4.74 19.56 10.28
N ILE A 224 5.56 19.18 9.30
CA ILE A 224 6.52 20.10 8.66
C ILE A 224 5.77 21.23 7.93
N ALA A 225 4.66 20.91 7.24
CA ALA A 225 3.84 21.94 6.60
C ALA A 225 3.24 22.90 7.64
N GLY A 226 2.84 22.42 8.81
CA GLY A 226 2.35 23.24 9.92
C GLY A 226 3.43 24.16 10.50
N TRP A 227 4.63 23.64 10.67
CA TRP A 227 5.79 24.41 11.08
C TRP A 227 6.09 25.54 10.09
N LEU A 228 6.16 25.24 8.78
CA LEU A 228 6.35 26.24 7.72
C LEU A 228 5.22 27.27 7.71
N TYR A 229 3.97 26.82 7.86
CA TYR A 229 2.80 27.69 7.88
C TYR A 229 2.85 28.71 9.00
N ALA A 230 3.15 28.28 10.24
CA ALA A 230 3.23 29.16 11.42
C ALA A 230 4.24 30.30 11.22
N HIS A 231 5.44 29.97 10.74
CA HIS A 231 6.50 30.95 10.54
C HIS A 231 6.29 31.82 9.28
N ASN A 232 5.63 31.30 8.24
CA ASN A 232 5.30 32.07 7.04
C ASN A 232 4.19 33.10 7.29
N GLN A 233 3.24 32.79 8.20
CA GLN A 233 2.12 33.68 8.55
C GLN A 233 2.40 34.59 9.72
N SER A 234 3.38 34.27 10.58
CA SER A 234 3.64 34.93 11.87
C SER A 234 2.44 34.97 12.83
N PHE A 235 1.36 34.26 12.49
CA PHE A 235 0.12 34.18 13.24
C PHE A 235 -0.58 32.85 12.92
N ILE A 236 -1.15 32.21 13.94
CA ILE A 236 -1.99 31.04 13.78
C ILE A 236 -3.25 31.14 14.63
N ASN A 237 -4.35 30.60 14.11
CA ASN A 237 -5.58 30.35 14.86
C ASN A 237 -6.10 28.94 14.53
N PRO A 238 -7.14 28.40 15.21
CA PRO A 238 -7.59 27.02 14.99
C PRO A 238 -8.21 26.76 13.61
N THR A 239 -8.77 27.78 12.95
CA THR A 239 -9.60 27.65 11.74
C THR A 239 -8.94 26.85 10.60
N PRO A 240 -7.66 27.07 10.23
CA PRO A 240 -7.01 26.30 9.16
C PRO A 240 -6.73 24.84 9.48
N PHE A 241 -6.95 24.41 10.72
CA PHE A 241 -6.67 23.04 11.19
C PHE A 241 -7.94 22.25 11.43
N GLY A 242 -9.10 22.79 11.02
CA GLY A 242 -10.39 22.14 11.12
C GLY A 242 -10.69 21.13 10.02
N LEU A 243 -11.85 20.46 10.13
CA LEU A 243 -12.30 19.42 9.20
C LEU A 243 -12.40 19.92 7.75
N GLN A 244 -12.85 21.17 7.53
CA GLN A 244 -12.97 21.75 6.20
C GLN A 244 -11.66 21.71 5.43
N MET A 245 -10.57 22.11 6.06
CA MET A 245 -9.25 22.07 5.43
C MET A 245 -8.77 20.63 5.19
N GLY A 246 -9.16 19.68 6.05
CA GLY A 246 -8.92 18.25 5.82
C GLY A 246 -9.61 17.73 4.56
N ILE A 247 -10.81 18.19 4.29
CA ILE A 247 -11.57 17.91 3.06
C ILE A 247 -10.90 18.58 1.85
N ASP A 248 -10.46 19.83 1.99
CA ASP A 248 -9.77 20.56 0.91
C ASP A 248 -8.46 19.87 0.51
N TYR A 249 -7.66 19.37 1.46
CA TYR A 249 -6.47 18.58 1.16
C TYR A 249 -6.79 17.29 0.38
N LEU A 250 -7.88 16.61 0.75
CA LEU A 250 -8.31 15.43 0.00
C LEU A 250 -8.76 15.80 -1.41
N PHE A 251 -9.45 16.93 -1.57
CA PHE A 251 -9.84 17.47 -2.87
C PHE A 251 -8.62 17.78 -3.75
N MET A 252 -7.61 18.42 -3.19
CA MET A 252 -6.35 18.66 -3.90
C MET A 252 -5.71 17.34 -4.36
N ALA A 253 -5.70 16.31 -3.49
CA ALA A 253 -5.15 15.00 -3.83
C ALA A 253 -5.93 14.32 -4.97
N LEU A 254 -7.27 14.32 -4.91
CA LEU A 254 -8.13 13.74 -5.93
C LEU A 254 -8.02 14.48 -7.26
N LEU A 255 -8.04 15.81 -7.22
CA LEU A 255 -7.90 16.68 -8.37
C LEU A 255 -6.59 16.44 -9.12
N GLY A 256 -5.49 16.39 -8.38
CA GLY A 256 -4.17 16.14 -8.96
C GLY A 256 -3.98 14.71 -9.45
N GLY A 257 -4.62 13.77 -8.79
CA GLY A 257 -4.52 12.31 -9.00
C GLY A 257 -3.73 11.63 -7.90
N VAL A 258 -4.44 10.89 -7.06
CA VAL A 258 -3.89 10.21 -5.87
C VAL A 258 -2.80 9.16 -6.14
N GLY A 259 -2.65 8.71 -7.38
CA GLY A 259 -1.62 7.75 -7.77
C GLY A 259 -0.25 8.37 -8.12
N SER A 260 -0.12 9.72 -8.13
CA SER A 260 1.06 10.40 -8.65
C SER A 260 1.66 11.40 -7.65
N ILE A 261 2.99 11.30 -7.43
CA ILE A 261 3.76 12.28 -6.65
C ILE A 261 3.63 13.70 -7.26
N TRP A 262 3.67 13.81 -8.58
CA TRP A 262 3.48 15.07 -9.30
C TRP A 262 2.05 15.58 -9.22
N GLY A 263 1.08 14.67 -9.09
CA GLY A 263 -0.32 14.99 -8.84
C GLY A 263 -0.50 15.83 -7.58
N ALA A 264 0.31 15.60 -6.53
CA ALA A 264 0.26 16.41 -5.31
C ALA A 264 0.52 17.91 -5.58
N VAL A 265 1.54 18.20 -6.38
CA VAL A 265 1.90 19.60 -6.73
C VAL A 265 0.86 20.23 -7.65
N VAL A 266 0.45 19.49 -8.69
CA VAL A 266 -0.55 19.97 -9.67
C VAL A 266 -1.90 20.19 -9.00
N GLY A 267 -2.36 19.25 -8.17
CA GLY A 267 -3.63 19.36 -7.47
C GLY A 267 -3.67 20.51 -6.47
N ALA A 268 -2.61 20.66 -5.65
CA ALA A 268 -2.47 21.79 -4.74
C ALA A 268 -2.41 23.13 -5.51
N GLY A 269 -1.67 23.18 -6.64
CA GLY A 269 -1.56 24.36 -7.47
C GLY A 269 -2.89 24.79 -8.08
N ILE A 270 -3.56 23.88 -8.77
CA ILE A 270 -4.84 24.17 -9.45
C ILE A 270 -5.91 24.52 -8.42
N PHE A 271 -6.01 23.76 -7.32
CA PHE A 271 -6.99 24.06 -6.27
C PHE A 271 -6.77 25.43 -5.64
N THR A 272 -5.53 25.76 -5.25
CA THR A 272 -5.21 27.03 -4.60
C THR A 272 -5.47 28.23 -5.54
N MET A 273 -5.03 28.14 -6.81
CA MET A 273 -5.24 29.20 -7.79
C MET A 273 -6.73 29.36 -8.14
N MET A 274 -7.45 28.24 -8.29
CA MET A 274 -8.85 28.29 -8.62
C MET A 274 -9.72 28.78 -7.46
N ARG A 275 -9.37 28.40 -6.22
CA ARG A 275 -10.04 28.94 -5.03
C ARG A 275 -9.94 30.46 -4.99
N GLN A 276 -8.74 31.00 -5.18
CA GLN A 276 -8.54 32.44 -5.22
C GLN A 276 -9.34 33.11 -6.33
N TRP A 277 -9.29 32.56 -7.53
CA TRP A 277 -10.05 33.12 -8.66
C TRP A 277 -11.58 33.05 -8.43
N LEU A 278 -12.09 31.97 -7.86
CA LEU A 278 -13.51 31.83 -7.53
C LEU A 278 -13.94 32.82 -6.43
N GLN A 279 -13.11 33.07 -5.42
CA GLN A 279 -13.38 34.06 -4.36
C GLN A 279 -13.49 35.48 -4.92
N ASP A 280 -12.76 35.79 -5.99
CA ASP A 280 -12.84 37.09 -6.66
C ASP A 280 -14.07 37.20 -7.59
N VAL A 281 -14.42 36.13 -8.31
CA VAL A 281 -15.41 36.15 -9.40
C VAL A 281 -16.85 35.85 -8.92
N LEU A 282 -17.03 34.87 -8.00
CA LEU A 282 -18.37 34.45 -7.59
C LEU A 282 -19.19 35.55 -6.89
N PRO A 283 -18.63 36.42 -6.01
CA PRO A 283 -19.37 37.53 -5.45
C PRO A 283 -19.88 38.52 -6.51
N MET A 284 -19.12 38.70 -7.61
CA MET A 284 -19.51 39.56 -8.72
C MET A 284 -20.71 39.00 -9.48
N ILE A 285 -20.85 37.67 -9.56
CA ILE A 285 -21.93 36.98 -10.28
C ILE A 285 -23.21 36.87 -9.41
N PHE A 286 -23.06 36.49 -8.15
CA PHE A 286 -24.18 36.18 -7.26
C PHE A 286 -24.59 37.34 -6.34
N GLY A 287 -23.84 38.43 -6.30
CA GLY A 287 -24.20 39.66 -5.58
C GLY A 287 -24.19 39.56 -4.05
N GLY A 288 -23.46 38.62 -3.46
CA GLY A 288 -23.39 38.42 -2.01
C GLY A 288 -22.18 37.64 -1.53
N GLU A 289 -21.84 37.81 -0.25
CA GLU A 289 -20.76 37.05 0.42
C GLU A 289 -21.30 35.64 0.79
N GLY A 290 -20.89 34.61 0.04
CA GLY A 290 -21.21 33.22 0.31
C GLY A 290 -20.06 32.30 -0.09
N ASN A 291 -19.96 31.12 0.57
CA ASN A 291 -18.94 30.10 0.27
C ASN A 291 -19.33 29.30 -1.00
N TYR A 292 -19.60 30.00 -2.09
CA TYR A 292 -20.01 29.38 -3.37
C TYR A 292 -18.93 28.50 -3.98
N GLU A 293 -17.64 28.78 -3.66
CA GLU A 293 -16.51 28.01 -4.14
C GLU A 293 -16.58 26.53 -3.74
N THR A 294 -17.15 26.21 -2.55
CA THR A 294 -17.30 24.82 -2.09
C THR A 294 -18.23 24.03 -3.00
N ILE A 295 -19.31 24.66 -3.48
CA ILE A 295 -20.29 24.04 -4.40
C ILE A 295 -19.61 23.75 -5.74
N VAL A 296 -18.84 24.72 -6.27
CA VAL A 296 -18.11 24.59 -7.54
C VAL A 296 -17.09 23.46 -7.43
N PHE A 297 -16.31 23.40 -6.34
CA PHE A 297 -15.37 22.31 -6.12
C PHE A 297 -16.04 20.94 -6.01
N GLY A 298 -17.15 20.83 -5.28
CA GLY A 298 -17.90 19.58 -5.18
C GLY A 298 -18.36 19.07 -6.55
N LEU A 299 -18.97 19.96 -7.37
CA LEU A 299 -19.38 19.63 -8.72
C LEU A 299 -18.22 19.23 -9.61
N MET A 300 -17.13 20.00 -9.57
CA MET A 300 -15.92 19.73 -10.37
C MET A 300 -15.33 18.36 -10.06
N ILE A 301 -15.23 17.99 -8.77
CA ILE A 301 -14.71 16.69 -8.37
C ILE A 301 -15.58 15.55 -8.88
N VAL A 302 -16.92 15.67 -8.78
CA VAL A 302 -17.84 14.67 -9.32
C VAL A 302 -17.61 14.48 -10.82
N VAL A 303 -17.53 15.58 -11.59
CA VAL A 303 -17.27 15.53 -13.03
C VAL A 303 -15.87 14.95 -13.32
N LEU A 304 -14.85 15.34 -12.55
CA LEU A 304 -13.49 14.82 -12.72
C LEU A 304 -13.44 13.31 -12.46
N MET A 305 -14.04 12.83 -11.38
CA MET A 305 -14.04 11.39 -11.04
C MET A 305 -14.78 10.55 -12.10
N GLN A 306 -15.80 11.11 -12.75
CA GLN A 306 -16.49 10.44 -13.86
C GLN A 306 -15.66 10.40 -15.15
N LYS A 307 -14.95 11.50 -15.46
CA LYS A 307 -14.23 11.67 -16.74
C LYS A 307 -12.76 11.24 -16.67
N SER A 308 -12.10 11.40 -15.52
CA SER A 308 -10.69 11.10 -15.29
C SER A 308 -10.44 10.62 -13.86
N PRO A 309 -10.78 9.36 -13.53
CA PRO A 309 -10.54 8.81 -12.18
C PRO A 309 -9.06 8.86 -11.73
N ALA A 310 -8.14 8.92 -12.69
CA ALA A 310 -6.70 9.03 -12.44
C ALA A 310 -6.22 10.49 -12.18
N GLY A 311 -7.14 11.47 -12.15
CA GLY A 311 -6.86 12.89 -11.89
C GLY A 311 -6.30 13.67 -13.09
N LEU A 312 -6.11 14.99 -12.87
CA LEU A 312 -5.68 15.91 -13.93
C LEU A 312 -4.25 15.65 -14.40
N TRP A 313 -3.35 15.18 -13.53
CA TRP A 313 -1.99 14.83 -13.93
C TRP A 313 -1.95 13.80 -15.05
N SER A 314 -2.81 12.79 -15.00
CA SER A 314 -2.91 11.78 -16.04
C SER A 314 -3.38 12.35 -17.38
N LEU A 315 -4.29 13.35 -17.34
CA LEU A 315 -4.73 14.06 -18.54
C LEU A 315 -3.61 14.92 -19.14
N LEU A 316 -2.87 15.64 -18.29
CA LEU A 316 -1.71 16.43 -18.73
C LEU A 316 -0.65 15.56 -19.40
N LEU A 317 -0.39 14.37 -18.84
CA LEU A 317 0.55 13.42 -19.46
C LEU A 317 0.09 12.93 -20.83
N LYS A 318 -1.22 12.74 -21.05
CA LYS A 318 -1.77 12.34 -22.35
C LYS A 318 -1.62 13.43 -23.41
N LEU A 319 -1.62 14.71 -23.01
CA LEU A 319 -1.40 15.84 -23.92
C LEU A 319 0.07 15.99 -24.34
N LEU A 320 1.00 15.43 -23.56
CA LEU A 320 2.41 15.44 -23.94
C LEU A 320 2.69 14.38 -25.02
N PRO A 321 3.50 14.70 -26.04
CA PRO A 321 3.94 13.71 -27.03
C PRO A 321 4.54 12.49 -26.33
N THR A 322 4.27 11.29 -26.84
CA THR A 322 4.69 9.99 -26.23
C THR A 322 6.18 9.92 -25.90
N ARG A 323 7.02 10.64 -26.64
CA ARG A 323 8.47 10.75 -26.39
C ARG A 323 8.84 11.51 -25.10
N TYR A 324 7.93 12.29 -24.54
CA TYR A 324 8.10 13.08 -23.31
C TYR A 324 7.29 12.53 -22.13
N GLN A 325 6.41 11.56 -22.38
CA GLN A 325 5.72 10.89 -21.28
C GLN A 325 6.78 10.28 -20.39
N LEU A 326 6.72 10.65 -19.11
CA LEU A 326 7.52 10.04 -18.07
C LEU A 326 7.10 8.56 -18.01
N LYS A 327 7.78 7.70 -18.78
CA LYS A 327 7.64 6.26 -18.61
C LYS A 327 7.89 6.00 -17.14
N GLY A 328 6.97 5.29 -16.52
CA GLY A 328 7.10 4.89 -15.13
C GLY A 328 8.53 4.41 -14.87
N SER A 329 9.09 4.70 -13.72
CA SER A 329 10.48 4.38 -13.39
C SER A 329 10.65 2.89 -13.56
N HIS A 330 11.12 2.46 -14.74
CA HIS A 330 11.51 1.09 -14.93
C HIS A 330 12.65 0.82 -13.96
N LEU A 331 12.41 -0.11 -13.04
CA LEU A 331 13.45 -0.64 -12.19
C LEU A 331 14.56 -1.17 -13.12
N SER A 332 15.72 -0.51 -13.12
CA SER A 332 16.84 -0.95 -13.95
C SER A 332 17.46 -2.17 -13.31
N LEU A 333 17.33 -3.32 -13.97
CA LEU A 333 18.05 -4.54 -13.60
C LEU A 333 19.52 -4.36 -13.95
N THR A 334 20.39 -4.44 -12.94
CA THR A 334 21.81 -4.61 -13.16
C THR A 334 22.15 -6.09 -12.92
N PRO A 335 22.89 -6.73 -13.83
CA PRO A 335 23.33 -8.10 -13.59
C PRO A 335 24.10 -8.17 -12.27
N THR A 336 23.76 -9.14 -11.43
CA THR A 336 24.47 -9.41 -10.18
C THR A 336 24.89 -10.86 -10.12
N SER A 337 26.08 -11.12 -9.58
CA SER A 337 26.55 -12.47 -9.26
C SER A 337 26.02 -12.96 -7.92
N HIS A 338 25.50 -12.04 -7.09
CA HIS A 338 24.92 -12.41 -5.80
C HIS A 338 23.52 -12.97 -5.98
N THR A 339 23.32 -14.20 -5.53
CA THR A 339 22.02 -14.88 -5.49
C THR A 339 21.54 -14.97 -4.05
N LEU A 340 20.24 -14.94 -3.85
CA LEU A 340 19.65 -15.18 -2.55
C LEU A 340 19.86 -16.64 -2.15
N ALA A 341 20.21 -16.88 -0.89
CA ALA A 341 20.28 -18.23 -0.35
C ALA A 341 18.92 -18.93 -0.55
N LYS A 342 18.94 -20.10 -1.17
CA LYS A 342 17.74 -20.93 -1.30
C LYS A 342 17.59 -21.74 0.00
N PRO A 343 16.40 -21.72 0.64
CA PRO A 343 16.17 -22.61 1.77
C PRO A 343 16.29 -24.06 1.33
N THR A 344 16.80 -24.90 2.20
CA THR A 344 16.84 -26.36 1.95
C THR A 344 15.42 -26.91 2.01
N LEU A 345 15.01 -27.59 0.93
CA LEU A 345 13.73 -28.28 0.91
C LEU A 345 13.76 -29.53 1.81
N PRO A 346 12.66 -29.90 2.46
CA PRO A 346 12.54 -31.15 3.19
C PRO A 346 12.85 -32.36 2.30
N ALA A 347 13.38 -33.46 2.88
CA ALA A 347 13.66 -34.67 2.14
C ALA A 347 12.39 -35.24 1.49
N HIS A 348 12.52 -35.76 0.27
CA HIS A 348 11.38 -36.33 -0.47
C HIS A 348 10.64 -37.39 0.36
N GLY A 349 9.31 -37.35 0.36
CA GLY A 349 8.44 -38.22 1.12
C GLY A 349 8.26 -37.86 2.60
N THR A 350 9.02 -36.87 3.12
CA THR A 350 8.81 -36.36 4.48
C THR A 350 7.45 -35.67 4.58
N GLU A 351 6.69 -35.98 5.61
CA GLU A 351 5.42 -35.34 5.89
C GLU A 351 5.65 -33.90 6.35
N ILE A 352 5.15 -32.93 5.59
CA ILE A 352 5.38 -31.51 5.83
C ILE A 352 4.15 -30.76 6.33
N LEU A 353 2.94 -31.24 6.02
CA LEU A 353 1.70 -30.67 6.53
C LEU A 353 0.78 -31.80 6.98
N GLN A 354 0.17 -31.61 8.14
CA GLN A 354 -0.85 -32.48 8.73
C GLN A 354 -2.04 -31.64 9.16
N ALA A 355 -3.22 -32.10 8.82
CA ALA A 355 -4.48 -31.64 9.42
C ALA A 355 -5.07 -32.79 10.20
N LEU A 356 -5.30 -32.61 11.49
CA LEU A 356 -5.76 -33.63 12.41
C LEU A 356 -7.10 -33.18 13.00
N ASP A 357 -8.17 -33.91 12.65
CA ASP A 357 -9.56 -33.70 13.10
C ASP A 357 -10.03 -32.24 12.98
N VAL A 358 -9.62 -31.59 11.89
CA VAL A 358 -9.86 -30.16 11.68
C VAL A 358 -11.33 -29.89 11.43
N THR A 359 -11.94 -29.13 12.34
CA THR A 359 -13.35 -28.74 12.27
C THR A 359 -13.49 -27.23 12.21
N LYS A 360 -14.40 -26.74 11.35
CA LYS A 360 -14.77 -25.33 11.25
C LYS A 360 -16.27 -25.16 11.28
N ALA A 361 -16.72 -24.41 12.27
CA ALA A 361 -18.11 -23.97 12.40
C ALA A 361 -18.24 -22.45 12.24
N PHE A 362 -19.22 -22.02 11.48
CA PHE A 362 -19.66 -20.64 11.34
C PHE A 362 -21.07 -20.51 11.91
N GLY A 363 -21.18 -20.16 13.18
CA GLY A 363 -22.47 -20.23 13.89
C GLY A 363 -23.04 -21.66 13.87
N GLY A 364 -24.20 -21.84 13.25
CA GLY A 364 -24.85 -23.17 13.13
C GLY A 364 -24.37 -24.02 11.95
N LEU A 365 -23.55 -23.49 11.03
CA LEU A 365 -23.05 -24.21 9.86
C LEU A 365 -21.67 -24.82 10.14
N ILE A 366 -21.54 -26.12 10.00
CA ILE A 366 -20.25 -26.81 10.05
C ILE A 366 -19.73 -26.94 8.61
N ALA A 367 -18.70 -26.15 8.27
CA ALA A 367 -18.11 -26.13 6.93
C ALA A 367 -17.04 -27.21 6.72
N ASN A 368 -16.31 -27.57 7.78
CA ASN A 368 -15.40 -28.73 7.83
C ASN A 368 -15.68 -29.48 9.12
N ASN A 369 -15.71 -30.80 9.06
CA ASN A 369 -16.03 -31.68 10.17
C ASN A 369 -15.00 -32.82 10.29
N GLN A 370 -14.12 -32.73 11.29
CA GLN A 370 -13.08 -33.74 11.58
C GLN A 370 -12.23 -34.11 10.36
N MET A 371 -11.83 -33.09 9.57
CA MET A 371 -11.02 -33.32 8.39
C MET A 371 -9.60 -33.73 8.74
N ASN A 372 -9.19 -34.85 8.10
CA ASN A 372 -7.84 -35.39 8.22
C ASN A 372 -7.20 -35.46 6.84
N LEU A 373 -6.05 -34.77 6.67
CA LEU A 373 -5.22 -34.90 5.47
C LEU A 373 -3.75 -34.68 5.81
N ASN A 374 -2.85 -35.22 5.01
CA ASN A 374 -1.43 -34.98 5.10
C ASN A 374 -0.83 -34.70 3.70
N ILE A 375 0.28 -34.01 3.66
CA ILE A 375 1.02 -33.67 2.43
C ILE A 375 2.50 -33.96 2.66
N ARG A 376 3.12 -34.62 1.67
CA ARG A 376 4.53 -35.01 1.71
C ARG A 376 5.39 -34.14 0.78
N ALA A 377 6.64 -33.96 1.11
CA ALA A 377 7.60 -33.26 0.26
C ALA A 377 7.75 -33.96 -1.09
N GLY A 378 7.69 -33.21 -2.18
CA GLY A 378 7.76 -33.76 -3.54
C GLY A 378 6.49 -34.49 -4.00
N GLU A 379 5.34 -34.22 -3.39
CA GLU A 379 4.02 -34.76 -3.74
C GLU A 379 3.12 -33.67 -4.35
N ILE A 380 2.32 -34.03 -5.35
CA ILE A 380 1.16 -33.23 -5.79
C ILE A 380 -0.10 -33.92 -5.26
N LEU A 381 -0.78 -33.27 -4.31
CA LEU A 381 -2.05 -33.71 -3.74
C LEU A 381 -3.18 -32.84 -4.30
N ALA A 382 -4.27 -33.45 -4.77
CA ALA A 382 -5.49 -32.74 -5.08
C ALA A 382 -6.53 -32.86 -3.96
N LEU A 383 -7.22 -31.75 -3.68
CA LEU A 383 -8.40 -31.69 -2.84
C LEU A 383 -9.60 -31.37 -3.72
N ILE A 384 -10.45 -32.36 -3.98
CA ILE A 384 -11.60 -32.25 -4.88
C ILE A 384 -12.91 -32.43 -4.13
N GLY A 385 -14.04 -32.20 -4.79
CA GLY A 385 -15.40 -32.37 -4.25
C GLY A 385 -16.38 -31.39 -4.89
N PRO A 386 -17.69 -31.59 -4.70
CA PRO A 386 -18.71 -30.69 -5.23
C PRO A 386 -18.63 -29.28 -4.65
N ASN A 387 -19.39 -28.35 -5.24
CA ASN A 387 -19.50 -27.00 -4.71
C ASN A 387 -20.14 -27.02 -3.32
N GLY A 388 -19.58 -26.25 -2.39
CA GLY A 388 -20.04 -26.25 -1.00
C GLY A 388 -19.46 -27.39 -0.12
N ALA A 389 -18.61 -28.25 -0.65
CA ALA A 389 -17.99 -29.35 0.13
C ALA A 389 -17.03 -28.89 1.24
N GLY A 390 -16.68 -27.60 1.33
CA GLY A 390 -15.78 -27.10 2.37
C GLY A 390 -14.32 -26.92 1.92
N LYS A 391 -13.97 -27.17 0.66
CA LYS A 391 -12.59 -27.10 0.13
C LYS A 391 -11.89 -25.77 0.41
N SER A 392 -12.51 -24.64 0.03
CA SER A 392 -11.93 -23.29 0.25
C SER A 392 -11.79 -22.96 1.73
N THR A 393 -12.69 -23.45 2.58
CA THR A 393 -12.58 -23.32 4.04
C THR A 393 -11.37 -24.08 4.56
N MET A 394 -11.18 -25.33 4.12
CA MET A 394 -10.00 -26.14 4.48
C MET A 394 -8.71 -25.46 4.02
N PHE A 395 -8.67 -24.96 2.79
CA PHE A 395 -7.54 -24.24 2.20
C PHE A 395 -7.16 -22.98 3.00
N ASN A 396 -8.17 -22.25 3.50
CA ASN A 396 -7.97 -21.08 4.35
C ASN A 396 -7.39 -21.45 5.72
N GLN A 397 -7.81 -22.57 6.30
CA GLN A 397 -7.29 -23.08 7.57
C GLN A 397 -5.83 -23.53 7.44
N LEU A 398 -5.49 -24.26 6.37
CA LEU A 398 -4.13 -24.72 6.10
C LEU A 398 -3.14 -23.57 5.88
N SER A 399 -3.61 -22.43 5.39
CA SER A 399 -2.78 -21.25 5.11
C SER A 399 -2.84 -20.14 6.18
N GLY A 400 -3.57 -20.38 7.32
CA GLY A 400 -3.69 -19.42 8.40
C GLY A 400 -4.49 -18.15 8.06
N VAL A 401 -5.30 -18.19 6.98
CA VAL A 401 -6.28 -17.13 6.68
C VAL A 401 -7.46 -17.21 7.63
N ASP A 402 -7.81 -18.44 8.03
CA ASP A 402 -8.84 -18.71 9.02
C ASP A 402 -8.32 -19.75 10.04
N THR A 403 -8.87 -19.70 11.26
CA THR A 403 -8.46 -20.59 12.34
C THR A 403 -9.49 -21.70 12.50
N PRO A 404 -9.10 -22.98 12.61
CA PRO A 404 -10.00 -24.07 12.98
C PRO A 404 -10.76 -23.79 14.27
N THR A 405 -11.99 -24.24 14.37
CA THR A 405 -12.77 -24.24 15.62
C THR A 405 -12.24 -25.30 16.59
N SER A 406 -11.86 -26.46 16.07
CA SER A 406 -11.18 -27.55 16.80
C SER A 406 -10.29 -28.36 15.85
N GLY A 407 -9.47 -29.25 16.41
CA GLY A 407 -8.46 -29.97 15.66
C GLY A 407 -7.19 -29.15 15.46
N ASP A 408 -6.18 -29.75 14.85
CA ASP A 408 -4.85 -29.17 14.70
C ASP A 408 -4.37 -29.17 13.26
N VAL A 409 -3.71 -28.08 12.87
CA VAL A 409 -2.93 -27.98 11.64
C VAL A 409 -1.47 -27.86 12.03
N ILE A 410 -0.64 -28.79 11.56
CA ILE A 410 0.79 -28.89 11.86
C ILE A 410 1.55 -28.71 10.54
N PHE A 411 2.45 -27.75 10.48
CA PHE A 411 3.33 -27.49 9.34
C PHE A 411 4.79 -27.56 9.77
N LEU A 412 5.58 -28.40 9.10
CA LEU A 412 6.99 -28.68 9.45
C LEU A 412 7.19 -29.01 10.94
N GLY A 413 6.27 -29.80 11.53
CA GLY A 413 6.31 -30.19 12.94
C GLY A 413 5.84 -29.10 13.92
N GLN A 414 5.45 -27.93 13.44
CA GLN A 414 4.94 -26.83 14.26
C GLN A 414 3.42 -26.70 14.11
N ARG A 415 2.69 -26.62 15.21
CA ARG A 415 1.27 -26.28 15.21
C ARG A 415 1.08 -24.83 14.75
N ILE A 416 0.26 -24.61 13.71
CA ILE A 416 0.07 -23.29 13.08
C ILE A 416 -1.32 -22.68 13.35
N ASN A 417 -2.17 -23.31 14.16
CA ASN A 417 -3.47 -22.75 14.53
C ASN A 417 -3.35 -21.35 15.14
N GLY A 418 -4.04 -20.37 14.57
CA GLY A 418 -4.03 -18.99 15.05
C GLY A 418 -2.75 -18.21 14.71
N ILE A 419 -1.77 -18.83 14.06
CA ILE A 419 -0.60 -18.12 13.51
C ILE A 419 -1.03 -17.34 12.27
N PRO A 420 -0.74 -16.02 12.15
CA PRO A 420 -1.09 -15.24 10.98
C PRO A 420 -0.42 -15.76 9.70
N SER A 421 -1.11 -15.68 8.54
CA SER A 421 -0.60 -16.14 7.24
C SER A 421 0.82 -15.63 6.93
N ARG A 422 1.17 -14.38 7.31
CA ARG A 422 2.50 -13.82 7.09
C ARG A 422 3.62 -14.55 7.86
N GLU A 423 3.32 -15.12 9.02
CA GLU A 423 4.30 -15.92 9.79
C GLU A 423 4.41 -17.33 9.22
N ILE A 424 3.28 -17.89 8.74
CA ILE A 424 3.27 -19.19 8.05
C ILE A 424 4.04 -19.10 6.72
N ALA A 425 3.90 -17.98 5.99
CA ALA A 425 4.69 -17.73 4.78
C ALA A 425 6.20 -17.75 5.05
N LYS A 426 6.68 -17.29 6.23
CA LYS A 426 8.09 -17.38 6.64
C LYS A 426 8.57 -18.82 6.82
N LEU A 427 7.68 -19.73 7.17
CA LEU A 427 8.00 -21.16 7.30
C LEU A 427 8.12 -21.85 5.93
N GLY A 428 7.74 -21.17 4.84
CA GLY A 428 7.87 -21.70 3.48
C GLY A 428 6.57 -22.22 2.87
N LEU A 429 5.40 -21.72 3.32
CA LEU A 429 4.11 -22.00 2.68
C LEU A 429 3.71 -20.78 1.83
N SER A 430 3.46 -20.99 0.54
CA SER A 430 2.90 -19.96 -0.36
C SER A 430 1.56 -20.41 -0.94
N ARG A 431 0.68 -19.44 -1.25
CA ARG A 431 -0.62 -19.74 -1.85
C ARG A 431 -0.98 -18.79 -2.98
N THR A 432 -1.78 -19.28 -3.93
CA THR A 432 -2.54 -18.47 -4.89
C THR A 432 -3.99 -18.27 -4.44
N PHE A 433 -4.77 -17.56 -5.22
CA PHE A 433 -6.16 -17.23 -4.90
C PHE A 433 -7.08 -17.61 -6.07
N GLN A 434 -8.31 -18.02 -5.76
CA GLN A 434 -9.33 -18.37 -6.75
C GLN A 434 -9.56 -17.25 -7.77
N HIS A 435 -9.69 -15.99 -7.28
CA HIS A 435 -9.72 -14.80 -8.14
C HIS A 435 -8.32 -14.22 -8.25
N VAL A 436 -7.89 -13.94 -9.46
CA VAL A 436 -6.57 -13.35 -9.73
C VAL A 436 -6.37 -12.06 -8.93
N LYS A 437 -5.38 -12.07 -8.04
CA LYS A 437 -5.02 -10.95 -7.14
C LYS A 437 -3.69 -10.32 -7.56
N ILE A 438 -3.66 -9.76 -8.76
CA ILE A 438 -2.51 -8.96 -9.23
C ILE A 438 -2.72 -7.48 -8.93
N LEU A 439 -1.66 -6.71 -9.06
CA LEU A 439 -1.66 -5.25 -9.02
C LEU A 439 -1.55 -4.75 -10.47
N PRO A 440 -2.68 -4.39 -11.11
CA PRO A 440 -2.73 -4.18 -12.56
C PRO A 440 -1.90 -2.98 -13.01
N GLU A 441 -1.74 -1.97 -12.15
CA GLU A 441 -0.94 -0.76 -12.41
C GLU A 441 0.58 -0.97 -12.24
N MET A 442 1.00 -2.10 -11.68
CA MET A 442 2.41 -2.47 -11.52
C MET A 442 2.88 -3.33 -12.68
N THR A 443 4.17 -3.27 -12.98
CA THR A 443 4.76 -4.17 -13.98
C THR A 443 4.71 -5.63 -13.52
N VAL A 444 4.85 -6.54 -14.47
CA VAL A 444 4.96 -7.98 -14.23
C VAL A 444 6.10 -8.28 -13.24
N LEU A 445 7.26 -7.66 -13.43
CA LEU A 445 8.41 -7.79 -12.54
C LEU A 445 8.11 -7.30 -11.12
N GLU A 446 7.48 -6.13 -10.98
CA GLU A 446 7.10 -5.56 -9.68
C GLU A 446 6.09 -6.43 -8.94
N ASN A 447 5.15 -7.07 -9.64
CA ASN A 447 4.20 -8.02 -9.04
C ASN A 447 4.92 -9.24 -8.47
N VAL A 448 5.87 -9.84 -9.20
CA VAL A 448 6.56 -11.06 -8.78
C VAL A 448 7.50 -10.80 -7.62
N VAL A 449 8.24 -9.70 -7.63
CA VAL A 449 9.20 -9.39 -6.57
C VAL A 449 8.52 -9.14 -5.20
N ILE A 450 7.20 -8.89 -5.14
CA ILE A 450 6.45 -8.86 -3.88
C ILE A 450 6.58 -10.21 -3.14
N GLY A 451 6.59 -11.34 -3.87
CA GLY A 451 6.79 -12.66 -3.29
C GLY A 451 8.12 -12.81 -2.55
N ALA A 452 9.15 -12.06 -2.95
CA ALA A 452 10.44 -12.04 -2.24
C ALA A 452 10.48 -11.09 -1.02
N HIS A 453 9.35 -10.51 -0.60
CA HIS A 453 9.32 -9.50 0.48
C HIS A 453 10.01 -9.97 1.76
N LEU A 454 9.80 -11.23 2.17
CA LEU A 454 10.41 -11.81 3.38
C LEU A 454 11.92 -12.03 3.27
N ARG A 455 12.48 -12.01 2.08
CA ARG A 455 13.90 -12.29 1.82
C ARG A 455 14.78 -11.05 1.88
N GLY A 456 14.17 -9.84 1.93
CA GLY A 456 14.85 -8.57 2.15
C GLY A 456 14.85 -8.19 3.63
N GLN A 457 15.87 -7.45 4.07
CA GLN A 457 16.06 -7.03 5.45
C GLN A 457 16.06 -5.50 5.64
N ARG A 458 16.36 -4.73 4.56
CA ARG A 458 16.47 -3.27 4.65
C ARG A 458 15.09 -2.65 4.91
N GLY A 459 15.04 -1.71 5.86
CA GLY A 459 13.81 -1.04 6.28
C GLY A 459 13.56 0.29 5.58
N VAL A 460 12.49 0.98 5.99
CA VAL A 460 11.96 2.21 5.40
C VAL A 460 13.00 3.33 5.24
N PHE A 461 13.82 3.59 6.27
CA PHE A 461 14.87 4.61 6.19
C PHE A 461 15.90 4.28 5.11
N ALA A 462 16.37 3.03 5.04
CA ALA A 462 17.29 2.60 4.00
C ALA A 462 16.67 2.80 2.60
N SER A 463 15.38 2.50 2.45
CA SER A 463 14.64 2.68 1.20
C SER A 463 14.50 4.15 0.81
N MET A 464 14.14 5.03 1.74
CA MET A 464 14.03 6.49 1.47
C MET A 464 15.36 7.09 1.00
N PHE A 465 16.49 6.67 1.60
CA PHE A 465 17.82 7.18 1.27
C PHE A 465 18.57 6.33 0.23
N ARG A 466 17.91 5.31 -0.36
CA ARG A 466 18.49 4.39 -1.35
C ARG A 466 19.73 3.63 -0.87
N LEU A 467 19.80 3.29 0.39
CA LEU A 467 20.85 2.44 0.98
C LEU A 467 20.57 0.94 0.80
N ASP A 468 19.46 0.58 0.16
CA ASP A 468 18.95 -0.75 -0.11
C ASP A 468 19.20 -1.23 -1.55
N ARG A 469 19.91 -0.47 -2.38
CA ARG A 469 20.04 -0.72 -3.84
C ARG A 469 20.58 -2.09 -4.20
N GLU A 470 21.57 -2.58 -3.47
CA GLU A 470 22.17 -3.89 -3.74
C GLU A 470 21.16 -5.01 -3.44
N GLU A 471 20.54 -4.97 -2.26
CA GLU A 471 19.48 -5.91 -1.87
C GLU A 471 18.33 -5.87 -2.86
N GLU A 472 17.88 -4.68 -3.24
CA GLU A 472 16.82 -4.46 -4.20
C GLU A 472 17.13 -5.10 -5.56
N ASN A 473 18.36 -4.92 -6.04
CA ASN A 473 18.80 -5.52 -7.31
C ASN A 473 18.83 -7.05 -7.26
N ILE A 474 19.25 -7.63 -6.14
CA ILE A 474 19.23 -9.08 -5.94
C ILE A 474 17.79 -9.62 -5.96
N LEU A 475 16.84 -8.97 -5.26
CA LEU A 475 15.43 -9.34 -5.24
C LEU A 475 14.79 -9.26 -6.63
N LEU A 476 15.12 -8.22 -7.41
CA LEU A 476 14.61 -8.03 -8.77
C LEU A 476 15.16 -9.09 -9.75
N ASN A 477 16.44 -9.47 -9.62
CA ASN A 477 17.02 -10.54 -10.44
C ASN A 477 16.40 -11.90 -10.10
N GLU A 478 16.11 -12.17 -8.83
CA GLU A 478 15.36 -13.37 -8.42
C GLU A 478 13.97 -13.41 -9.08
N ALA A 479 13.22 -12.30 -9.01
CA ALA A 479 11.90 -12.22 -9.64
C ALA A 479 11.98 -12.42 -11.16
N LYS A 480 13.01 -11.87 -11.82
CA LYS A 480 13.27 -12.11 -13.24
C LYS A 480 13.49 -13.59 -13.54
N GLN A 481 14.32 -14.29 -12.74
CA GLN A 481 14.55 -15.73 -12.91
C GLN A 481 13.25 -16.54 -12.78
N GLN A 482 12.39 -16.21 -11.81
CA GLN A 482 11.10 -16.89 -11.68
C GLN A 482 10.17 -16.59 -12.86
N LEU A 483 10.18 -15.38 -13.41
CA LEU A 483 9.41 -15.03 -14.61
C LEU A 483 9.91 -15.75 -15.87
N GLU A 484 11.21 -15.88 -16.04
CA GLU A 484 11.81 -16.67 -17.13
C GLU A 484 11.45 -18.16 -16.99
N ARG A 485 11.45 -18.68 -15.75
CA ARG A 485 11.08 -20.07 -15.44
C ARG A 485 9.65 -20.43 -15.81
N VAL A 486 8.72 -19.49 -15.66
CA VAL A 486 7.30 -19.68 -16.00
C VAL A 486 6.92 -19.20 -17.40
N GLY A 487 7.91 -18.79 -18.23
CA GLY A 487 7.69 -18.36 -19.62
C GLY A 487 7.16 -16.93 -19.77
N LEU A 488 7.27 -16.08 -18.75
CA LEU A 488 6.85 -14.66 -18.80
C LEU A 488 8.02 -13.68 -18.91
N GLY A 489 9.21 -14.14 -19.28
CA GLY A 489 10.43 -13.32 -19.34
C GLY A 489 10.37 -12.16 -20.33
N GLU A 490 9.57 -12.24 -21.41
CA GLU A 490 9.40 -11.16 -22.38
C GLU A 490 8.52 -10.01 -21.85
N TYR A 491 7.72 -10.24 -20.79
CA TYR A 491 6.74 -9.29 -20.28
C TYR A 491 7.20 -8.51 -19.06
N LEU A 492 8.48 -8.57 -18.66
CA LEU A 492 9.02 -8.00 -17.41
C LEU A 492 8.51 -6.60 -17.08
N TYR A 493 8.51 -5.72 -18.08
CA TYR A 493 8.17 -4.30 -17.95
C TYR A 493 6.77 -3.95 -18.45
N THR A 494 5.99 -4.95 -18.83
CA THR A 494 4.58 -4.78 -19.22
C THR A 494 3.76 -4.59 -17.96
N GLU A 495 2.74 -3.74 -18.00
CA GLU A 495 1.76 -3.62 -16.92
C GLU A 495 1.01 -4.94 -16.76
N ALA A 496 0.90 -5.44 -15.52
CA ALA A 496 0.29 -6.74 -15.26
C ALA A 496 -1.18 -6.80 -15.70
N GLY A 497 -1.89 -5.67 -15.65
CA GLY A 497 -3.27 -5.56 -16.13
C GLY A 497 -3.44 -5.73 -17.64
N ALA A 498 -2.36 -5.57 -18.43
CA ALA A 498 -2.39 -5.76 -19.88
C ALA A 498 -2.20 -7.23 -20.32
N LEU A 499 -1.84 -8.13 -19.40
CA LEU A 499 -1.68 -9.55 -19.68
C LEU A 499 -3.05 -10.23 -19.90
N ALA A 500 -3.07 -11.27 -20.74
CA ALA A 500 -4.22 -12.17 -20.85
C ALA A 500 -4.48 -12.89 -19.49
N LEU A 501 -5.72 -13.31 -19.24
CA LEU A 501 -6.11 -13.92 -17.97
C LEU A 501 -5.25 -15.14 -17.59
N GLY A 502 -4.94 -16.01 -18.57
CA GLY A 502 -4.06 -17.15 -18.36
C GLY A 502 -2.64 -16.72 -17.94
N GLN A 503 -2.08 -15.69 -18.57
CA GLN A 503 -0.78 -15.15 -18.18
C GLN A 503 -0.80 -14.51 -16.78
N GLN A 504 -1.92 -13.88 -16.39
CA GLN A 504 -2.09 -13.33 -15.04
C GLN A 504 -2.09 -14.44 -13.97
N ARG A 505 -2.70 -15.60 -14.24
CA ARG A 505 -2.63 -16.77 -13.35
C ARG A 505 -1.21 -17.31 -13.22
N ILE A 506 -0.50 -17.45 -14.33
CA ILE A 506 0.92 -17.87 -14.29
C ILE A 506 1.78 -16.82 -13.54
N LEU A 507 1.45 -15.53 -13.65
CA LEU A 507 2.11 -14.47 -12.89
C LEU A 507 1.91 -14.64 -11.36
N GLU A 508 0.73 -15.06 -10.90
CA GLU A 508 0.49 -15.36 -9.49
C GLU A 508 1.35 -16.53 -8.99
N ILE A 509 1.50 -17.57 -9.81
CA ILE A 509 2.39 -18.69 -9.49
C ILE A 509 3.84 -18.22 -9.42
N ALA A 510 4.31 -17.42 -10.40
CA ALA A 510 5.65 -16.85 -10.36
C ALA A 510 5.91 -16.02 -9.09
N ARG A 511 4.92 -15.23 -8.67
CA ARG A 511 4.98 -14.46 -7.42
C ARG A 511 5.10 -15.37 -6.19
N ALA A 512 4.32 -16.43 -6.11
CA ALA A 512 4.40 -17.41 -5.03
C ALA A 512 5.76 -18.13 -5.01
N LEU A 513 6.30 -18.50 -6.18
CA LEU A 513 7.61 -19.15 -6.32
C LEU A 513 8.77 -18.25 -5.90
N CYS A 514 8.62 -16.93 -6.01
CA CYS A 514 9.65 -15.96 -5.62
C CYS A 514 9.92 -15.96 -4.09
N ALA A 515 9.00 -16.49 -3.28
CA ALA A 515 9.20 -16.76 -1.86
C ALA A 515 10.08 -17.99 -1.58
N HIS A 516 10.35 -18.85 -2.58
CA HIS A 516 10.97 -20.18 -2.46
C HIS A 516 10.27 -21.09 -1.44
N PRO A 517 8.98 -21.38 -1.64
CA PRO A 517 8.21 -22.20 -0.71
C PRO A 517 8.62 -23.68 -0.80
N CYS A 518 8.47 -24.41 0.32
CA CYS A 518 8.50 -25.88 0.31
C CYS A 518 7.11 -26.48 0.06
N LEU A 519 6.03 -25.71 0.31
CA LEU A 519 4.65 -26.08 0.03
C LEU A 519 3.95 -24.95 -0.75
N LEU A 520 3.39 -25.29 -1.90
CA LEU A 520 2.61 -24.41 -2.75
C LEU A 520 1.14 -24.81 -2.76
N LEU A 521 0.26 -23.93 -2.30
CA LEU A 521 -1.18 -24.09 -2.32
C LEU A 521 -1.77 -23.38 -3.55
N LEU A 522 -2.45 -24.11 -4.43
CA LEU A 522 -3.02 -23.61 -5.68
C LEU A 522 -4.55 -23.74 -5.65
N ASP A 523 -5.24 -22.61 -5.77
CA ASP A 523 -6.71 -22.55 -5.77
C ASP A 523 -7.22 -22.31 -7.19
N GLU A 524 -7.73 -23.34 -7.84
CA GLU A 524 -8.23 -23.38 -9.22
C GLU A 524 -7.23 -22.79 -10.26
N PRO A 525 -5.97 -23.27 -10.31
CA PRO A 525 -4.95 -22.66 -11.16
C PRO A 525 -5.21 -22.83 -12.66
N ALA A 526 -5.98 -23.86 -13.07
CA ALA A 526 -6.30 -24.14 -14.47
C ALA A 526 -7.59 -23.47 -14.97
N ALA A 527 -8.36 -22.80 -14.08
CA ALA A 527 -9.62 -22.18 -14.45
C ALA A 527 -9.44 -21.06 -15.49
N GLY A 528 -10.15 -21.16 -16.62
CA GLY A 528 -10.08 -20.19 -17.73
C GLY A 528 -8.86 -20.31 -18.63
N LEU A 529 -7.98 -21.29 -18.40
CA LEU A 529 -6.85 -21.58 -19.30
C LEU A 529 -7.28 -22.35 -20.54
N ARG A 530 -6.64 -22.08 -21.67
CA ARG A 530 -6.75 -22.88 -22.90
C ARG A 530 -5.97 -24.18 -22.75
N LEU A 531 -6.28 -25.20 -23.59
CA LEU A 531 -5.65 -26.52 -23.52
C LEU A 531 -4.11 -26.45 -23.51
N LYS A 532 -3.50 -25.64 -24.38
CA LYS A 532 -2.03 -25.46 -24.43
C LYS A 532 -1.48 -24.82 -23.13
N GLU A 533 -2.23 -23.87 -22.57
CA GLU A 533 -1.83 -23.22 -21.31
C GLU A 533 -1.94 -24.18 -20.12
N LYS A 534 -2.97 -25.07 -20.09
CA LYS A 534 -3.11 -26.14 -19.10
C LYS A 534 -1.96 -27.13 -19.18
N GLN A 535 -1.56 -27.53 -20.41
CA GLN A 535 -0.41 -28.41 -20.60
C GLN A 535 0.88 -27.79 -20.09
N ALA A 536 1.15 -26.53 -20.45
CA ALA A 536 2.33 -25.80 -19.93
C ALA A 536 2.31 -25.67 -18.40
N LEU A 537 1.14 -25.42 -17.81
CA LEU A 537 0.98 -25.42 -16.35
C LEU A 537 1.28 -26.78 -15.74
N ALA A 538 0.75 -27.87 -16.31
CA ALA A 538 1.02 -29.22 -15.83
C ALA A 538 2.52 -29.57 -15.85
N GLU A 539 3.20 -29.25 -16.97
CA GLU A 539 4.66 -29.44 -17.10
C GLU A 539 5.43 -28.64 -16.04
N LEU A 540 5.02 -27.40 -15.79
CA LEU A 540 5.61 -26.57 -14.74
C LEU A 540 5.43 -27.22 -13.36
N LEU A 541 4.23 -27.68 -13.00
CA LEU A 541 3.95 -28.31 -11.70
C LEU A 541 4.71 -29.62 -11.51
N ILE A 542 4.81 -30.45 -12.56
CA ILE A 542 5.63 -31.67 -12.55
C ILE A 542 7.11 -31.34 -12.32
N LYS A 543 7.61 -30.30 -12.97
CA LYS A 543 9.00 -29.83 -12.78
C LYS A 543 9.22 -29.35 -11.34
N LEU A 544 8.30 -28.56 -10.77
CA LEU A 544 8.39 -28.09 -9.38
C LEU A 544 8.41 -29.28 -8.38
N LYS A 545 7.54 -30.26 -8.60
CA LYS A 545 7.52 -31.50 -7.83
C LYS A 545 8.86 -32.24 -7.91
N SER A 546 9.44 -32.38 -9.11
CA SER A 546 10.72 -33.06 -9.29
C SER A 546 11.89 -32.36 -8.58
N GLU A 547 11.77 -31.08 -8.32
CA GLU A 547 12.69 -30.28 -7.51
C GLU A 547 12.49 -30.45 -5.99
N GLY A 548 11.49 -31.24 -5.56
CA GLY A 548 11.19 -31.54 -4.16
C GLY A 548 10.11 -30.65 -3.54
N MET A 549 9.46 -29.77 -4.30
CA MET A 549 8.37 -28.93 -3.81
C MET A 549 7.08 -29.77 -3.65
N ALA A 550 6.39 -29.58 -2.53
CA ALA A 550 5.05 -30.13 -2.35
C ALA A 550 4.00 -29.16 -2.91
N ILE A 551 2.94 -29.70 -3.49
CA ILE A 551 1.86 -28.93 -4.08
C ILE A 551 0.51 -29.50 -3.61
N LEU A 552 -0.34 -28.63 -3.05
CA LEU A 552 -1.75 -28.93 -2.85
C LEU A 552 -2.56 -28.10 -3.84
N LEU A 553 -3.37 -28.74 -4.64
CA LEU A 553 -4.26 -28.03 -5.55
C LEU A 553 -5.72 -28.34 -5.31
N VAL A 554 -6.57 -27.32 -5.42
CA VAL A 554 -8.03 -27.45 -5.53
C VAL A 554 -8.39 -27.20 -6.98
N GLU A 555 -9.11 -28.11 -7.63
CA GLU A 555 -9.51 -27.99 -9.03
C GLU A 555 -10.86 -28.66 -9.28
N HIS A 556 -11.52 -28.24 -10.35
CA HIS A 556 -12.78 -28.80 -10.84
C HIS A 556 -12.63 -29.51 -12.19
N ASP A 557 -11.50 -29.32 -12.87
CA ASP A 557 -11.18 -29.99 -14.13
C ASP A 557 -10.58 -31.37 -13.83
N MET A 558 -11.43 -32.39 -13.85
CA MET A 558 -11.04 -33.76 -13.51
C MET A 558 -9.98 -34.33 -14.47
N ASP A 559 -10.06 -34.01 -15.76
CA ASP A 559 -9.07 -34.47 -16.72
C ASP A 559 -7.69 -33.91 -16.40
N PHE A 560 -7.63 -32.63 -16.02
CA PHE A 560 -6.39 -31.98 -15.59
C PHE A 560 -5.84 -32.60 -14.30
N VAL A 561 -6.70 -32.79 -13.30
CA VAL A 561 -6.33 -33.36 -11.98
C VAL A 561 -5.80 -34.77 -12.13
N MET A 562 -6.56 -35.66 -12.76
CA MET A 562 -6.26 -37.10 -12.79
C MET A 562 -4.98 -37.46 -13.55
N ASN A 563 -4.57 -36.58 -14.51
CA ASN A 563 -3.32 -36.77 -15.25
C ASN A 563 -2.10 -36.10 -14.58
N LEU A 564 -2.30 -35.34 -13.50
CA LEU A 564 -1.23 -34.52 -12.89
C LEU A 564 -0.81 -35.00 -11.50
N VAL A 565 -1.77 -35.46 -10.67
CA VAL A 565 -1.55 -35.59 -9.23
C VAL A 565 -1.12 -37.01 -8.83
N ASP A 566 -0.44 -37.12 -7.70
CA ASP A 566 -0.03 -38.39 -7.12
C ASP A 566 -1.14 -39.02 -6.29
N ARG A 567 -1.91 -38.18 -5.60
CA ARG A 567 -2.96 -38.59 -4.67
C ARG A 567 -4.11 -37.59 -4.68
N VAL A 568 -5.31 -38.08 -4.45
CA VAL A 568 -6.54 -37.28 -4.41
C VAL A 568 -7.22 -37.50 -3.07
N VAL A 569 -7.66 -36.40 -2.45
CA VAL A 569 -8.59 -36.40 -1.30
C VAL A 569 -9.92 -35.83 -1.77
N VAL A 570 -11.00 -36.53 -1.53
CA VAL A 570 -12.35 -36.11 -1.92
C VAL A 570 -13.14 -35.70 -0.70
N MET A 571 -13.74 -34.52 -0.79
CA MET A 571 -14.57 -33.92 0.25
C MET A 571 -16.04 -33.83 -0.19
N GLU A 572 -16.94 -34.13 0.73
CA GLU A 572 -18.36 -33.86 0.61
C GLU A 572 -18.94 -33.44 1.96
N PHE A 573 -19.80 -32.41 1.98
CA PHE A 573 -20.43 -31.84 3.20
C PHE A 573 -19.45 -31.63 4.38
N GLY A 574 -18.25 -31.17 4.09
CA GLY A 574 -17.22 -30.87 5.10
C GLY A 574 -16.46 -32.10 5.61
N GLN A 575 -16.67 -33.30 5.06
CA GLN A 575 -16.00 -34.53 5.47
C GLN A 575 -15.17 -35.13 4.32
N LYS A 576 -14.14 -35.89 4.67
CA LYS A 576 -13.39 -36.69 3.72
C LYS A 576 -14.17 -37.98 3.44
N ILE A 577 -14.57 -38.20 2.18
CA ILE A 577 -15.29 -39.41 1.75
C ILE A 577 -14.39 -40.46 1.12
N ALA A 578 -13.30 -40.02 0.44
CA ALA A 578 -12.34 -40.94 -0.17
C ALA A 578 -10.93 -40.31 -0.20
N GLU A 579 -9.91 -41.17 -0.26
CA GLU A 579 -8.52 -40.81 -0.46
C GLU A 579 -7.78 -41.97 -1.15
N GLY A 580 -7.05 -41.67 -2.24
CA GLY A 580 -6.34 -42.72 -2.98
C GLY A 580 -5.63 -42.22 -4.22
N LEU A 581 -5.15 -43.12 -5.04
CA LEU A 581 -4.58 -42.83 -6.34
C LEU A 581 -5.67 -42.31 -7.30
N PRO A 582 -5.33 -41.47 -8.31
CA PRO A 582 -6.31 -40.95 -9.27
C PRO A 582 -7.21 -42.03 -9.89
N TYR A 583 -6.62 -43.17 -10.27
CA TYR A 583 -7.37 -44.29 -10.85
C TYR A 583 -8.40 -44.92 -9.88
N ASP A 584 -8.04 -45.05 -8.60
CA ASP A 584 -8.94 -45.63 -7.59
C ASP A 584 -10.13 -44.70 -7.32
N ILE A 585 -9.85 -43.40 -7.23
CA ILE A 585 -10.86 -42.34 -6.99
C ILE A 585 -11.85 -42.22 -8.15
N GLN A 586 -11.42 -42.38 -9.41
CA GLN A 586 -12.32 -42.36 -10.58
C GLN A 586 -13.34 -43.49 -10.57
N ASN A 587 -13.02 -44.62 -9.92
CA ASN A 587 -13.86 -45.82 -9.86
C ASN A 587 -14.54 -45.96 -8.48
N ASP A 588 -14.35 -45.08 -7.55
CA ASP A 588 -14.95 -45.12 -6.22
C ASP A 588 -16.44 -44.75 -6.29
N GLN A 589 -17.30 -45.64 -5.79
CA GLN A 589 -18.75 -45.48 -5.86
C GLN A 589 -19.22 -44.25 -5.05
N ALA A 590 -18.67 -43.98 -3.88
CA ALA A 590 -19.04 -42.85 -3.06
C ALA A 590 -18.68 -41.52 -3.76
N VAL A 591 -17.54 -41.50 -4.47
CA VAL A 591 -17.12 -40.32 -5.27
C VAL A 591 -18.05 -40.09 -6.45
N LEU A 592 -18.43 -41.16 -7.17
CA LEU A 592 -19.37 -41.09 -8.30
C LEU A 592 -20.73 -40.55 -7.83
N GLU A 593 -21.25 -41.07 -6.71
CA GLU A 593 -22.51 -40.61 -6.12
C GLU A 593 -22.46 -39.14 -5.69
N ALA A 594 -21.38 -38.69 -5.07
CA ALA A 594 -21.19 -37.30 -4.64
C ALA A 594 -21.19 -36.31 -5.83
N TYR A 595 -20.69 -36.72 -6.99
CA TYR A 595 -20.69 -35.89 -8.20
C TYR A 595 -21.95 -36.04 -9.06
N LEU A 596 -22.58 -37.21 -9.06
CA LEU A 596 -23.78 -37.51 -9.85
C LEU A 596 -25.07 -37.28 -9.05
N GLY A 597 -25.06 -37.48 -7.74
CA GLY A 597 -26.23 -37.36 -6.85
C GLY A 597 -26.70 -35.89 -6.64
N GLY A 598 -25.93 -34.90 -7.02
CA GLY A 598 -26.35 -33.50 -7.03
C GLY A 598 -27.22 -33.09 -8.23
N ALA A 599 -27.59 -34.01 -9.09
CA ALA A 599 -28.40 -33.79 -10.28
C ALA A 599 -29.85 -34.37 -10.17
N ALA A 600 -30.29 -34.70 -8.93
CA ALA A 600 -31.68 -35.14 -8.67
C ALA A 600 -32.47 -34.09 -7.89
#